data_f3117d4ee2f4cd172440bf46ddf74c64
#
_entry.id   f3117d4ee2f4cd172440bf46ddf74c64
#
_cell.length_a   1.000
_cell.length_b   1.000
_cell.length_c   1.000
_cell.angle_alpha   90.00
_cell.angle_beta   90.00
_cell.angle_gamma   90.00
#
_symmetry.space_group_name_H-M   'P 1'
#
loop_
_entity.id
_entity.type
_entity.pdbx_description
1 polymer ?
#
loop_
_entity_poly.entity_id
_entity_poly.type
_entity_poly.pdbx_seq_one_letter_code
_entity_poly.pdbx_strand_id
1 'polypeptide(L)'
;MLEGKEIGTLILTTLVLALTISFLKTSVLWGILLAVFLLLMLNIAAKKIAAFYLESEIEIKPWYMERYGFKTHQYFKKPFPIGVFLPIIVSLFSIGRLFWMASMTFDVKPKIYRAAKRHGLYSYSEMTELHIGIIAAAGVLVNLIAAVLGYFLGFPTFARLNIYFAFFSMLPLSDLDGNKIFFGNLVLWSF
;
A
#
# COMPACT_ATOMS: atom_id res chain seq x y z
N MET A 1 -17.12 -0.27 -2.84
CA MET A 1 -16.81 0.41 -4.13
C MET A 1 -15.65 1.36 -3.92
N LEU A 2 -14.90 1.71 -4.97
CA LEU A 2 -13.86 2.73 -4.89
C LEU A 2 -14.52 4.11 -4.86
N GLU A 3 -14.11 4.96 -3.93
CA GLU A 3 -14.55 6.36 -3.89
C GLU A 3 -13.75 7.18 -4.93
N GLY A 4 -14.32 8.33 -5.35
CA GLY A 4 -13.66 9.19 -6.36
C GLY A 4 -12.25 9.64 -5.95
N LYS A 5 -12.01 9.87 -4.65
CA LYS A 5 -10.68 10.21 -4.11
C LYS A 5 -9.69 9.06 -4.22
N GLU A 6 -10.14 7.82 -3.99
CA GLU A 6 -9.30 6.63 -4.11
C GLU A 6 -8.90 6.35 -5.56
N ILE A 7 -9.83 6.60 -6.51
CA ILE A 7 -9.54 6.51 -7.95
C ILE A 7 -8.47 7.53 -8.34
N GLY A 8 -8.58 8.75 -7.86
CA GLY A 8 -7.56 9.78 -8.08
C GLY A 8 -6.20 9.37 -7.52
N THR A 9 -6.16 8.81 -6.31
CA THR A 9 -4.93 8.27 -5.69
C THR A 9 -4.35 7.13 -6.53
N LEU A 10 -5.17 6.18 -6.97
CA LEU A 10 -4.74 5.06 -7.81
C LEU A 10 -4.13 5.54 -9.13
N ILE A 11 -4.78 6.47 -9.83
CA ILE A 11 -4.27 7.02 -11.09
C ILE A 11 -2.96 7.77 -10.87
N LEU A 12 -2.90 8.64 -9.86
CA LEU A 12 -1.70 9.40 -9.55
C LEU A 12 -0.51 8.48 -9.23
N THR A 13 -0.71 7.51 -8.35
CA THR A 13 0.35 6.57 -7.97
C THR A 13 0.78 5.68 -9.13
N THR A 14 -0.16 5.23 -9.96
CA THR A 14 0.15 4.46 -11.17
C THR A 14 1.04 5.27 -12.12
N LEU A 15 0.69 6.52 -12.39
CA LEU A 15 1.47 7.40 -13.26
C LEU A 15 2.87 7.67 -12.70
N VAL A 16 2.97 8.03 -11.41
CA VAL A 16 4.27 8.30 -10.76
C VAL A 16 5.16 7.07 -10.80
N LEU A 17 4.66 5.90 -10.42
CA LEU A 17 5.44 4.67 -10.42
C LEU A 17 5.81 4.24 -11.85
N ALA A 18 4.90 4.31 -12.80
CA ALA A 18 5.20 3.95 -14.18
C ALA A 18 6.29 4.84 -14.79
N LEU A 19 6.22 6.16 -14.55
CA LEU A 19 7.24 7.11 -15.01
C LEU A 19 8.60 6.86 -14.36
N THR A 20 8.64 6.62 -13.06
CA THR A 20 9.89 6.39 -12.32
C THR A 20 10.55 5.07 -12.71
N ILE A 21 9.77 4.00 -12.90
CA ILE A 21 10.28 2.68 -13.29
C ILE A 21 10.73 2.68 -14.77
N SER A 22 9.97 3.30 -15.66
CA SER A 22 10.35 3.39 -17.07
C SER A 22 11.53 4.32 -17.31
N PHE A 23 11.81 5.25 -16.38
CA PHE A 23 12.82 6.29 -16.48
C PHE A 23 12.83 6.94 -17.87
N LEU A 24 11.67 7.41 -18.30
CA LEU A 24 11.45 8.09 -19.59
C LEU A 24 11.66 7.22 -20.85
N LYS A 25 11.82 5.91 -20.70
CA LYS A 25 11.85 4.99 -21.86
C LYS A 25 10.42 4.76 -22.35
N THR A 26 10.01 5.53 -23.34
CA THR A 26 8.64 5.51 -23.88
C THR A 26 8.23 4.16 -24.47
N SER A 27 9.19 3.40 -25.01
CA SER A 27 8.92 2.07 -25.60
C SER A 27 8.37 1.03 -24.62
N VAL A 28 8.70 1.15 -23.33
CA VAL A 28 8.26 0.21 -22.28
C VAL A 28 7.21 0.82 -21.34
N LEU A 29 6.97 2.14 -21.44
CA LEU A 29 6.10 2.88 -20.53
C LEU A 29 4.68 2.28 -20.45
N TRP A 30 4.06 2.00 -21.59
CA TRP A 30 2.68 1.48 -21.62
C TRP A 30 2.54 0.12 -20.97
N GLY A 31 3.51 -0.77 -21.20
CA GLY A 31 3.54 -2.10 -20.56
C GLY A 31 3.72 -2.00 -19.05
N ILE A 32 4.61 -1.12 -18.59
CA ILE A 32 4.84 -0.85 -17.15
C ILE A 32 3.61 -0.21 -16.53
N LEU A 33 2.98 0.75 -17.20
CA LEU A 33 1.78 1.42 -16.71
C LEU A 33 0.64 0.43 -16.47
N LEU A 34 0.37 -0.45 -17.44
CA LEU A 34 -0.63 -1.51 -17.29
C LEU A 34 -0.28 -2.47 -16.16
N ALA A 35 0.99 -2.90 -16.09
CA ALA A 35 1.44 -3.82 -15.05
C ALA A 35 1.31 -3.22 -13.65
N VAL A 36 1.72 -1.96 -13.45
CA VAL A 36 1.58 -1.24 -12.18
C VAL A 36 0.12 -1.00 -11.82
N PHE A 37 -0.71 -0.62 -12.79
CA PHE A 37 -2.14 -0.45 -12.55
C PHE A 37 -2.79 -1.74 -12.05
N LEU A 38 -2.55 -2.87 -12.73
CA LEU A 38 -3.09 -4.18 -12.34
C LEU A 38 -2.58 -4.61 -10.95
N LEU A 39 -1.29 -4.42 -10.67
CA LEU A 39 -0.66 -4.69 -9.39
C LEU A 39 -1.36 -3.92 -8.25
N LEU A 40 -1.55 -2.61 -8.41
CA LEU A 40 -2.19 -1.76 -7.40
C LEU A 40 -3.67 -2.12 -7.24
N MET A 41 -4.38 -2.40 -8.32
CA MET A 41 -5.78 -2.85 -8.28
C MET A 41 -5.95 -4.15 -7.51
N LEU A 42 -5.07 -5.14 -7.74
CA LEU A 42 -5.08 -6.42 -7.01
C LEU A 42 -4.82 -6.21 -5.51
N ASN A 43 -3.85 -5.37 -5.16
CA ASN A 43 -3.54 -5.03 -3.77
C ASN A 43 -4.74 -4.37 -3.07
N ILE A 44 -5.34 -3.36 -3.69
CA ILE A 44 -6.50 -2.66 -3.15
C ILE A 44 -7.70 -3.60 -3.03
N ALA A 45 -7.97 -4.41 -4.04
CA ALA A 45 -9.08 -5.36 -4.03
C ALA A 45 -8.95 -6.36 -2.88
N ALA A 46 -7.76 -6.93 -2.68
CA ALA A 46 -7.50 -7.86 -1.58
C ALA A 46 -7.72 -7.22 -0.22
N LYS A 47 -7.21 -6.00 -0.01
CA LYS A 47 -7.43 -5.25 1.23
C LYS A 47 -8.91 -4.95 1.48
N LYS A 48 -9.65 -4.53 0.44
CA LYS A 48 -11.10 -4.26 0.55
C LYS A 48 -11.89 -5.53 0.86
N ILE A 49 -11.51 -6.66 0.27
CA ILE A 49 -12.13 -7.97 0.57
C ILE A 49 -11.84 -8.37 2.02
N ALA A 50 -10.60 -8.29 2.47
CA ALA A 50 -10.23 -8.60 3.86
C ALA A 50 -10.95 -7.68 4.85
N ALA A 51 -11.02 -6.38 4.57
CA ALA A 51 -11.75 -5.42 5.38
C ALA A 51 -13.25 -5.74 5.46
N PHE A 52 -13.86 -6.16 4.35
CA PHE A 52 -15.27 -6.56 4.32
C PHE A 52 -15.55 -7.73 5.28
N TYR A 53 -14.71 -8.77 5.26
CA TYR A 53 -14.85 -9.92 6.17
C TYR A 53 -14.58 -9.54 7.64
N LEU A 54 -13.77 -8.52 7.88
CA LEU A 54 -13.50 -8.00 9.21
C LEU A 54 -14.50 -6.91 9.67
N GLU A 55 -15.63 -6.77 8.96
CA GLU A 55 -16.68 -5.78 9.27
C GLU A 55 -16.14 -4.34 9.35
N SER A 56 -15.20 -3.99 8.48
CA SER A 56 -14.57 -2.68 8.40
C SER A 56 -14.61 -2.12 6.98
N GLU A 57 -14.28 -0.84 6.86
CA GLU A 57 -14.08 -0.15 5.59
C GLU A 57 -12.67 0.42 5.56
N ILE A 58 -12.04 0.40 4.40
CA ILE A 58 -10.74 1.01 4.20
C ILE A 58 -10.84 2.15 3.20
N GLU A 59 -10.09 3.19 3.47
CA GLU A 59 -9.89 4.35 2.60
C GLU A 59 -8.44 4.37 2.14
N ILE A 60 -8.22 4.28 0.83
CA ILE A 60 -6.87 4.34 0.24
C ILE A 60 -6.45 5.78 0.06
N LYS A 61 -5.25 6.10 0.52
CA LYS A 61 -4.68 7.45 0.40
C LYS A 61 -3.21 7.40 -0.02
N PRO A 62 -2.68 8.48 -0.61
CA PRO A 62 -1.23 8.58 -0.83
C PRO A 62 -0.49 8.52 0.51
N TRP A 63 0.72 8.00 0.50
CA TRP A 63 1.53 7.96 1.71
C TRP A 63 2.02 9.36 2.07
N TYR A 64 1.57 9.86 3.22
CA TYR A 64 2.01 11.14 3.79
C TYR A 64 2.93 10.90 4.98
N MET A 65 3.90 11.79 5.15
CA MET A 65 4.74 11.85 6.34
C MET A 65 4.42 13.13 7.10
N GLU A 66 4.08 12.97 8.37
CA GLU A 66 3.76 14.09 9.27
C GLU A 66 4.95 14.47 10.15
N ARG A 67 5.83 13.49 10.43
CA ARG A 67 6.98 13.67 11.33
C ARG A 67 8.29 13.45 10.58
N TYR A 68 9.28 14.33 10.85
CA TYR A 68 10.63 14.16 10.32
C TYR A 68 11.68 13.82 11.39
N GLY A 69 11.27 13.59 12.65
CA GLY A 69 12.16 13.22 13.73
C GLY A 69 11.43 12.66 14.95
N PHE A 70 12.21 12.32 15.98
CA PHE A 70 11.70 11.67 17.19
C PHE A 70 11.20 12.63 18.26
N LYS A 71 11.57 13.91 18.19
CA LYS A 71 11.16 14.92 19.18
C LYS A 71 9.75 15.44 18.90
N THR A 72 9.04 15.86 19.95
CA THR A 72 7.64 16.31 19.91
C THR A 72 7.39 17.55 19.05
N HIS A 73 8.40 18.35 18.75
CA HIS A 73 8.29 19.55 17.90
C HIS A 73 8.71 19.32 16.44
N GLN A 74 9.11 18.08 16.07
CA GLN A 74 9.58 17.75 14.73
C GLN A 74 8.42 17.26 13.83
N TYR A 75 7.44 18.12 13.65
CA TYR A 75 6.31 17.90 12.73
C TYR A 75 6.36 18.87 11.56
N PHE A 76 5.94 18.39 10.39
CA PHE A 76 5.68 19.27 9.26
C PHE A 76 4.41 20.10 9.54
N LYS A 77 4.42 21.39 9.16
CA LYS A 77 3.22 22.25 9.25
C LYS A 77 2.05 21.71 8.40
N LYS A 78 2.36 20.97 7.32
CA LYS A 78 1.40 20.25 6.49
C LYS A 78 1.98 18.87 6.19
N PRO A 79 1.16 17.79 6.14
CA PRO A 79 1.62 16.46 5.76
C PRO A 79 2.34 16.50 4.41
N PHE A 80 3.53 15.91 4.35
CA PHE A 80 4.34 15.88 3.14
C PHE A 80 4.04 14.60 2.34
N PRO A 81 3.66 14.66 1.05
CA PRO A 81 3.29 13.49 0.25
C PRO A 81 4.52 12.69 -0.20
N ILE A 82 5.15 12.02 0.76
CA ILE A 82 6.39 11.27 0.53
C ILE A 82 6.21 10.14 -0.48
N GLY A 83 5.03 9.53 -0.54
CA GLY A 83 4.71 8.47 -1.49
C GLY A 83 4.77 8.89 -2.96
N VAL A 84 4.70 10.20 -3.25
CA VAL A 84 4.88 10.75 -4.60
C VAL A 84 6.34 11.15 -4.82
N PHE A 85 6.92 11.87 -3.86
CA PHE A 85 8.26 12.44 -4.02
C PHE A 85 9.37 11.40 -3.91
N LEU A 86 9.26 10.43 -3.01
CA LEU A 86 10.32 9.45 -2.78
C LEU A 86 10.62 8.57 -4.01
N PRO A 87 9.62 8.02 -4.73
CA PRO A 87 9.88 7.32 -5.99
C PRO A 87 10.62 8.18 -7.02
N ILE A 88 10.23 9.45 -7.15
CA ILE A 88 10.83 10.39 -8.10
C ILE A 88 12.28 10.68 -7.71
N ILE A 89 12.53 11.01 -6.43
CA ILE A 89 13.87 11.31 -5.92
C ILE A 89 14.80 10.12 -6.12
N VAL A 90 14.38 8.92 -5.69
CA VAL A 90 15.20 7.70 -5.81
C VAL A 90 15.53 7.40 -7.27
N SER A 91 14.56 7.52 -8.18
CA SER A 91 14.75 7.27 -9.60
C SER A 91 15.71 8.30 -10.23
N LEU A 92 15.58 9.59 -9.91
CA LEU A 92 16.45 10.65 -10.42
C LEU A 92 17.90 10.49 -9.93
N PHE A 93 18.10 10.32 -8.62
CA PHE A 93 19.45 10.18 -8.06
C PHE A 93 20.17 8.90 -8.51
N SER A 94 19.42 7.83 -8.78
CA SER A 94 19.98 6.57 -9.29
C SER A 94 20.09 6.52 -10.82
N ILE A 95 19.67 7.56 -11.53
CA ILE A 95 19.60 7.60 -13.01
C ILE A 95 18.76 6.40 -13.53
N GLY A 96 17.63 6.15 -12.86
CA GLY A 96 16.70 5.07 -13.20
C GLY A 96 17.21 3.64 -12.92
N ARG A 97 18.30 3.48 -12.15
CA ARG A 97 18.81 2.15 -11.76
C ARG A 97 18.07 1.57 -10.56
N LEU A 98 17.67 2.43 -9.64
CA LEU A 98 16.87 2.06 -8.46
C LEU A 98 15.52 2.75 -8.55
N PHE A 99 14.51 2.10 -8.04
CA PHE A 99 13.17 2.66 -7.94
C PHE A 99 12.54 2.27 -6.60
N TRP A 100 11.69 3.14 -6.10
CA TRP A 100 10.93 2.95 -4.87
C TRP A 100 9.48 2.71 -5.22
N MET A 101 8.82 1.69 -4.64
CA MET A 101 7.47 1.31 -5.04
C MET A 101 6.39 1.57 -3.98
N ALA A 102 6.75 1.74 -2.69
CA ALA A 102 5.77 2.04 -1.66
C ALA A 102 5.31 3.51 -1.78
N SER A 103 4.07 3.73 -2.19
CA SER A 103 3.54 5.06 -2.48
C SER A 103 2.16 5.32 -1.88
N MET A 104 1.47 4.26 -1.45
CA MET A 104 0.11 4.32 -0.90
C MET A 104 0.06 3.71 0.49
N THR A 105 -0.87 4.21 1.28
CA THR A 105 -1.28 3.65 2.56
C THR A 105 -2.80 3.56 2.61
N PHE A 106 -3.34 3.04 3.71
CA PHE A 106 -4.77 2.97 3.93
C PHE A 106 -5.11 3.23 5.39
N ASP A 107 -6.27 3.82 5.60
CA ASP A 107 -6.91 3.95 6.91
C ASP A 107 -8.05 2.95 7.04
N VAL A 108 -8.30 2.49 8.26
CA VAL A 108 -9.38 1.55 8.56
C VAL A 108 -10.42 2.25 9.43
N LYS A 109 -11.68 2.13 9.01
CA LYS A 109 -12.84 2.64 9.76
C LYS A 109 -13.76 1.45 10.11
N PRO A 110 -14.11 1.24 11.38
CA PRO A 110 -15.10 0.21 11.75
C PRO A 110 -16.47 0.58 11.18
N LYS A 111 -17.22 -0.41 10.70
CA LYS A 111 -18.61 -0.19 10.26
C LYS A 111 -19.53 0.05 11.47
N ILE A 112 -20.50 0.94 11.31
CA ILE A 112 -21.43 1.35 12.38
C ILE A 112 -22.15 0.15 13.00
N TYR A 113 -22.58 -0.84 12.21
CA TYR A 113 -23.27 -2.03 12.72
C TYR A 113 -22.37 -2.96 13.55
N ARG A 114 -21.05 -2.88 13.40
CA ARG A 114 -20.11 -3.61 14.26
C ARG A 114 -20.21 -3.13 15.71
N ALA A 115 -20.31 -1.83 15.91
CA ALA A 115 -20.55 -1.24 17.23
C ALA A 115 -21.94 -1.63 17.80
N ALA A 116 -22.96 -1.69 16.93
CA ALA A 116 -24.33 -2.04 17.34
C ALA A 116 -24.51 -3.51 17.70
N LYS A 117 -23.77 -4.46 17.11
CA LYS A 117 -23.84 -5.90 17.43
C LYS A 117 -23.26 -6.27 18.80
N ARG A 118 -22.37 -5.44 19.33
CA ARG A 118 -21.69 -5.70 20.59
C ARG A 118 -22.41 -4.98 21.74
N HIS A 119 -23.46 -5.56 22.24
CA HIS A 119 -24.14 -5.08 23.45
C HIS A 119 -23.43 -5.61 24.70
N GLY A 120 -22.70 -4.72 25.39
CA GLY A 120 -22.06 -5.04 26.67
C GLY A 120 -21.09 -3.97 27.14
N LEU A 121 -20.84 -3.88 28.44
CA LEU A 121 -19.97 -2.92 29.11
C LEU A 121 -18.50 -2.91 28.62
N TYR A 122 -18.07 -3.95 27.87
CA TYR A 122 -16.70 -4.13 27.39
C TYR A 122 -16.62 -4.27 25.84
N SER A 123 -17.59 -3.76 25.10
CA SER A 123 -17.56 -3.86 23.65
C SER A 123 -16.70 -2.76 23.04
N TYR A 124 -15.46 -3.07 22.67
CA TYR A 124 -14.63 -2.19 21.85
C TYR A 124 -15.17 -2.15 20.42
N SER A 125 -15.62 -0.98 20.01
CA SER A 125 -15.98 -0.70 18.61
C SER A 125 -14.76 -0.47 17.72
N GLU A 126 -13.58 -0.25 18.33
CA GLU A 126 -12.34 0.03 17.63
C GLU A 126 -11.74 -1.22 16.97
N MET A 127 -11.06 -1.00 15.87
CA MET A 127 -10.29 -2.03 15.18
C MET A 127 -9.02 -2.33 15.97
N THR A 128 -8.76 -3.61 16.22
CA THR A 128 -7.49 -4.03 16.82
C THR A 128 -6.35 -3.92 15.80
N GLU A 129 -5.14 -3.69 16.26
CA GLU A 129 -3.94 -3.66 15.41
C GLU A 129 -3.77 -4.98 14.63
N LEU A 130 -4.16 -6.12 15.22
CA LEU A 130 -4.17 -7.41 14.52
C LEU A 130 -5.07 -7.41 13.29
N HIS A 131 -6.28 -6.85 13.38
CA HIS A 131 -7.20 -6.77 12.22
C HIS A 131 -6.63 -5.87 11.12
N ILE A 132 -6.03 -4.75 11.51
CA ILE A 132 -5.37 -3.82 10.58
C ILE A 132 -4.18 -4.52 9.91
N GLY A 133 -3.37 -5.25 10.67
CA GLY A 133 -2.26 -6.06 10.17
C GLY A 133 -2.69 -7.15 9.19
N ILE A 134 -3.81 -7.85 9.46
CA ILE A 134 -4.37 -8.87 8.55
C ILE A 134 -4.82 -8.23 7.23
N ILE A 135 -5.47 -7.07 7.26
CA ILE A 135 -5.86 -6.34 6.05
C ILE A 135 -4.64 -5.95 5.22
N ALA A 136 -3.59 -5.45 5.87
CA ALA A 136 -2.33 -5.11 5.21
C ALA A 136 -1.67 -6.35 4.59
N ALA A 137 -1.59 -7.45 5.35
CA ALA A 137 -1.01 -8.72 4.91
C ALA A 137 -1.76 -9.31 3.70
N ALA A 138 -3.08 -9.21 3.66
CA ALA A 138 -3.87 -9.68 2.52
C ALA A 138 -3.45 -9.01 1.20
N GLY A 139 -3.16 -7.70 1.23
CA GLY A 139 -2.65 -6.98 0.07
C GLY A 139 -1.28 -7.47 -0.38
N VAL A 140 -0.35 -7.68 0.56
CA VAL A 140 0.99 -8.19 0.27
C VAL A 140 0.93 -9.62 -0.29
N LEU A 141 0.16 -10.50 0.36
CA LEU A 141 0.01 -11.91 -0.05
C LEU A 141 -0.55 -12.03 -1.47
N VAL A 142 -1.57 -11.25 -1.83
CA VAL A 142 -2.12 -11.29 -3.20
C VAL A 142 -1.08 -10.85 -4.22
N ASN A 143 -0.24 -9.86 -3.91
CA ASN A 143 0.83 -9.47 -4.83
C ASN A 143 1.89 -10.57 -4.98
N LEU A 144 2.24 -11.29 -3.91
CA LEU A 144 3.14 -12.45 -4.00
C LEU A 144 2.53 -13.58 -4.84
N ILE A 145 1.24 -13.88 -4.64
CA ILE A 145 0.52 -14.86 -5.48
C ILE A 145 0.50 -14.39 -6.94
N ALA A 146 0.20 -13.11 -7.20
CA ALA A 146 0.22 -12.53 -8.53
C ALA A 146 1.61 -12.58 -9.18
N ALA A 147 2.68 -12.45 -8.39
CA ALA A 147 4.04 -12.62 -8.89
C ALA A 147 4.30 -14.05 -9.39
N VAL A 148 3.91 -15.05 -8.60
CA VAL A 148 4.04 -16.46 -8.96
C VAL A 148 3.23 -16.77 -10.23
N LEU A 149 1.96 -16.38 -10.26
CA LEU A 149 1.09 -16.58 -11.43
C LEU A 149 1.64 -15.85 -12.66
N GLY A 150 2.08 -14.61 -12.52
CA GLY A 150 2.66 -13.82 -13.59
C GLY A 150 3.92 -14.47 -14.19
N TYR A 151 4.75 -15.07 -13.34
CA TYR A 151 5.92 -15.81 -13.80
C TYR A 151 5.54 -17.04 -14.64
N PHE A 152 4.61 -17.87 -14.17
CA PHE A 152 4.14 -19.05 -14.90
C PHE A 152 3.42 -18.71 -16.19
N LEU A 153 2.72 -17.59 -16.24
CA LEU A 153 2.03 -17.10 -17.44
C LEU A 153 2.96 -16.42 -18.47
N GLY A 154 4.25 -16.33 -18.19
CA GLY A 154 5.23 -15.71 -19.11
C GLY A 154 5.28 -14.19 -19.07
N PHE A 155 4.81 -13.55 -17.97
CA PHE A 155 4.89 -12.11 -17.74
C PHE A 155 5.96 -11.74 -16.69
N PRO A 156 7.26 -11.90 -16.98
CA PRO A 156 8.33 -11.76 -16.00
C PRO A 156 8.46 -10.33 -15.44
N THR A 157 8.13 -9.33 -16.22
CA THR A 157 8.13 -7.92 -15.76
C THR A 157 7.05 -7.69 -14.71
N PHE A 158 5.83 -8.16 -14.95
CA PHE A 158 4.74 -8.09 -13.98
C PHE A 158 5.07 -8.84 -12.68
N ALA A 159 5.64 -10.03 -12.80
CA ALA A 159 6.07 -10.83 -11.64
C ALA A 159 7.10 -10.08 -10.79
N ARG A 160 8.16 -9.53 -11.42
CA ARG A 160 9.19 -8.75 -10.70
C ARG A 160 8.61 -7.51 -10.02
N LEU A 161 7.74 -6.77 -10.68
CA LEU A 161 7.12 -5.58 -10.10
C LEU A 161 6.27 -5.93 -8.86
N ASN A 162 5.54 -7.04 -8.89
CA ASN A 162 4.79 -7.51 -7.72
C ASN A 162 5.70 -7.88 -6.54
N ILE A 163 6.83 -8.55 -6.78
CA ILE A 163 7.82 -8.88 -5.74
C ILE A 163 8.40 -7.60 -5.13
N TYR A 164 8.83 -6.65 -5.96
CA TYR A 164 9.39 -5.39 -5.47
C TYR A 164 8.35 -4.57 -4.70
N PHE A 165 7.12 -4.52 -5.19
CA PHE A 165 6.05 -3.82 -4.48
C PHE A 165 5.78 -4.46 -3.11
N ALA A 166 5.69 -5.79 -3.04
CA ALA A 166 5.53 -6.52 -1.78
C ALA A 166 6.68 -6.22 -0.82
N PHE A 167 7.93 -6.28 -1.31
CA PHE A 167 9.11 -5.96 -0.51
C PHE A 167 9.07 -4.55 0.07
N PHE A 168 8.84 -3.53 -0.77
CA PHE A 168 8.80 -2.14 -0.30
C PHE A 168 7.61 -1.88 0.63
N SER A 169 6.47 -2.53 0.40
CA SER A 169 5.29 -2.43 1.26
C SER A 169 5.52 -3.06 2.63
N MET A 170 6.35 -4.12 2.73
CA MET A 170 6.69 -4.80 3.99
C MET A 170 7.69 -4.05 4.87
N LEU A 171 8.28 -2.95 4.39
CA LEU A 171 9.17 -2.15 5.22
C LEU A 171 8.39 -1.51 6.38
N PRO A 172 8.85 -1.65 7.65
CA PRO A 172 8.17 -1.11 8.81
C PRO A 172 8.44 0.40 8.96
N LEU A 173 8.07 1.18 7.96
CA LEU A 173 8.30 2.61 7.89
C LEU A 173 6.98 3.37 7.98
N SER A 174 6.88 4.31 8.95
CA SER A 174 5.75 5.22 9.09
C SER A 174 4.40 4.47 9.03
N ASP A 175 3.57 4.77 8.04
CA ASP A 175 2.19 4.27 7.91
C ASP A 175 2.05 3.18 6.82
N LEU A 176 3.16 2.61 6.35
CA LEU A 176 3.16 1.55 5.34
C LEU A 176 2.58 0.24 5.89
N ASP A 177 2.22 -0.66 4.98
CA ASP A 177 1.65 -1.97 5.28
C ASP A 177 2.52 -2.77 6.26
N GLY A 178 3.83 -2.77 6.05
CA GLY A 178 4.80 -3.48 6.90
C GLY A 178 4.77 -3.03 8.35
N ASN A 179 4.57 -1.74 8.60
CA ASN A 179 4.43 -1.22 9.95
C ASN A 179 3.13 -1.72 10.62
N LYS A 180 2.02 -1.74 9.88
CA LYS A 180 0.73 -2.24 10.36
C LYS A 180 0.77 -3.74 10.65
N ILE A 181 1.48 -4.52 9.82
CA ILE A 181 1.68 -5.95 10.03
C ILE A 181 2.58 -6.18 11.25
N PHE A 182 3.68 -5.43 11.37
CA PHE A 182 4.64 -5.54 12.46
C PHE A 182 3.98 -5.32 13.83
N PHE A 183 3.21 -4.26 14.00
CA PHE A 183 2.48 -4.00 15.25
C PHE A 183 1.27 -4.91 15.44
N GLY A 184 0.64 -5.38 14.36
CA GLY A 184 -0.47 -6.31 14.43
C GLY A 184 -0.06 -7.72 14.84
N ASN A 185 1.01 -8.24 14.25
CA ASN A 185 1.55 -9.57 14.54
C ASN A 185 2.98 -9.70 14.02
N LEU A 186 3.94 -9.69 14.96
CA LEU A 186 5.37 -9.79 14.64
C LEU A 186 5.73 -11.09 13.92
N VAL A 187 5.08 -12.21 14.27
CA VAL A 187 5.31 -13.49 13.61
C VAL A 187 4.88 -13.42 12.14
N LEU A 188 3.71 -12.86 11.86
CA LEU A 188 3.21 -12.67 10.50
C LEU A 188 4.12 -11.75 9.67
N TRP A 189 4.73 -10.74 10.30
CA TRP A 189 5.66 -9.84 9.62
C TRP A 189 7.00 -10.50 9.29
N SER A 190 7.46 -11.45 10.11
CA SER A 190 8.75 -12.13 9.94
C SER A 190 8.75 -13.23 8.86
N PHE A 191 7.57 -13.69 8.46
CA PHE A 191 7.38 -14.66 7.36
C PHE A 191 7.27 -13.98 6.00
#